data_8666ede65967c70ba20d185892a39777
#
_entry.id   8666ede65967c70ba20d185892a39777
#
_cell.length_a   1.000
_cell.length_b   1.000
_cell.length_c   1.000
_cell.angle_alpha   90.00
_cell.angle_beta   90.00
_cell.angle_gamma   90.00
#
_symmetry.space_group_name_H-M   'P 1'
#
loop_
_entity.id
_entity.type
_entity.pdbx_description
1 polymer ?
#
loop_
_entity_poly.entity_id
_entity_poly.type
_entity_poly.pdbx_seq_one_letter_code
_entity_poly.pdbx_strand_id
1 'polypeptide(L)'
;MAWIVRFSIFSFLLVTFSATPTTEKFARKYMIVWNVGQGQWVTSVEEFSCRHFDVGGERFPWKKIATLCRDKKNFIYLSHWDWDHIGGLARWPSSWDTCIAMPPLGQSSAGKMKMLARFAKCEDTRIKKWKEINPPQLGKRKRPDTNALSQVVQYKGVLFTGDSPVKAESEWSNQEWVPSSRVLILGHHGSRTSTSEHLLDRTRNLNVAIASARYARYKHPHAEVVARIKRHRIPLLKTEDWGNIWLD
;
A
#
# COMPACT_ATOMS: atom_id res chain seq x y z
N MET A 1 9.44 55.54 -73.62
CA MET A 1 10.09 54.83 -72.53
C MET A 1 9.03 54.10 -71.72
N ALA A 2 8.88 52.80 -71.90
CA ALA A 2 7.88 52.00 -71.18
C ALA A 2 8.58 51.19 -70.07
N TRP A 3 8.15 51.41 -68.84
CA TRP A 3 8.63 50.67 -67.69
C TRP A 3 7.82 49.38 -67.51
N ILE A 4 8.47 48.24 -67.66
CA ILE A 4 7.87 46.94 -67.37
C ILE A 4 8.13 46.58 -65.92
N VAL A 5 7.05 46.58 -65.11
CA VAL A 5 7.12 46.12 -63.72
C VAL A 5 6.87 44.60 -63.74
N ARG A 6 7.91 43.83 -63.36
CA ARG A 6 7.79 42.37 -63.17
C ARG A 6 7.26 42.11 -61.74
N PHE A 7 6.06 41.55 -61.66
CA PHE A 7 5.54 40.94 -60.40
C PHE A 7 6.10 39.52 -60.25
N SER A 8 6.94 39.32 -59.23
CA SER A 8 7.36 37.99 -58.77
C SER A 8 6.27 37.43 -57.88
N ILE A 9 5.62 36.37 -58.31
CA ILE A 9 4.67 35.61 -57.48
C ILE A 9 5.48 34.69 -56.59
N PHE A 10 5.56 35.03 -55.29
CA PHE A 10 6.05 34.12 -54.25
C PHE A 10 4.96 33.14 -53.89
N SER A 11 5.09 31.88 -54.33
CA SER A 11 4.24 30.80 -53.88
C SER A 11 4.67 30.38 -52.47
N PHE A 12 3.89 30.77 -51.47
CA PHE A 12 4.03 30.24 -50.12
C PHE A 12 3.47 28.82 -50.08
N LEU A 13 4.36 27.82 -49.99
CA LEU A 13 3.98 26.45 -49.65
C LEU A 13 3.63 26.40 -48.13
N LEU A 14 2.35 26.37 -47.82
CA LEU A 14 1.86 26.10 -46.45
C LEU A 14 2.00 24.60 -46.15
N VAL A 15 3.11 24.24 -45.52
CA VAL A 15 3.25 22.88 -44.96
C VAL A 15 2.49 22.84 -43.63
N THR A 16 1.26 22.33 -43.66
CA THR A 16 0.51 22.06 -42.40
C THR A 16 1.06 20.79 -41.78
N PHE A 17 1.86 20.93 -40.71
CA PHE A 17 2.17 19.81 -39.83
C PHE A 17 0.93 19.49 -38.99
N SER A 18 0.19 18.47 -39.36
CA SER A 18 -0.79 17.83 -38.50
C SER A 18 -0.01 17.05 -37.44
N ALA A 19 0.38 17.71 -36.35
CA ALA A 19 0.78 17.03 -35.14
C ALA A 19 -0.48 16.36 -34.56
N THR A 20 -0.72 15.10 -34.89
CA THR A 20 -1.60 14.28 -34.08
C THR A 20 -0.98 14.24 -32.68
N PRO A 21 -1.67 14.74 -31.63
CA PRO A 21 -1.18 14.54 -30.29
C PRO A 21 -1.23 13.03 -30.02
N THR A 22 -0.09 12.37 -30.14
CA THR A 22 0.11 11.08 -29.52
C THR A 22 -0.03 11.32 -28.02
N THR A 23 -1.25 11.17 -27.50
CA THR A 23 -1.46 10.99 -26.08
C THR A 23 -0.85 9.65 -25.72
N GLU A 24 0.49 9.60 -25.61
CA GLU A 24 1.11 8.59 -24.78
C GLU A 24 0.51 8.81 -23.37
N LYS A 25 -0.53 8.05 -23.07
CA LYS A 25 -0.97 7.81 -21.70
C LYS A 25 0.21 7.11 -21.04
N PHE A 26 1.19 7.89 -20.55
CA PHE A 26 2.13 7.37 -19.56
C PHE A 26 1.26 6.78 -18.45
N ALA A 27 1.19 5.48 -18.40
CA ALA A 27 0.47 4.77 -17.34
C ALA A 27 1.19 5.11 -16.03
N ARG A 28 0.75 6.19 -15.36
CA ARG A 28 1.33 6.63 -14.09
C ARG A 28 1.22 5.50 -13.10
N LYS A 29 2.35 5.03 -12.64
CA LYS A 29 2.44 4.04 -11.58
C LYS A 29 2.47 4.81 -10.26
N TYR A 30 1.47 4.64 -9.44
CA TYR A 30 1.35 5.33 -8.15
C TYR A 30 0.75 4.39 -7.10
N MET A 31 0.87 4.78 -5.85
CA MET A 31 0.18 4.11 -4.74
C MET A 31 -0.78 5.06 -4.05
N ILE A 32 -1.82 4.50 -3.45
CA ILE A 32 -2.79 5.22 -2.66
C ILE A 32 -2.91 4.56 -1.31
N VAL A 33 -2.61 5.29 -0.25
CA VAL A 33 -2.97 4.91 1.12
C VAL A 33 -4.38 5.44 1.36
N TRP A 34 -5.34 4.54 1.46
CA TRP A 34 -6.75 4.90 1.59
C TRP A 34 -7.09 5.36 3.00
N ASN A 35 -7.88 6.43 3.12
CA ASN A 35 -8.51 6.78 4.38
C ASN A 35 -9.69 5.82 4.64
N VAL A 36 -9.39 4.72 5.28
CA VAL A 36 -10.37 3.69 5.67
C VAL A 36 -10.87 3.83 7.11
N GLY A 37 -10.52 4.92 7.81
CA GLY A 37 -10.69 5.05 9.25
C GLY A 37 -9.61 4.28 9.99
N GLN A 38 -9.96 3.51 11.02
CA GLN A 38 -9.04 2.54 11.61
C GLN A 38 -8.95 1.33 10.69
N GLY A 39 -7.74 0.97 10.32
CA GLY A 39 -7.46 -0.17 9.44
C GLY A 39 -6.43 0.14 8.38
N GLN A 40 -6.13 -0.83 7.54
CA GLN A 40 -5.14 -0.67 6.49
C GLN A 40 -5.67 -1.12 5.14
N TRP A 41 -5.55 -0.24 4.17
CA TRP A 41 -5.71 -0.54 2.76
C TRP A 41 -4.81 0.37 1.94
N VAL A 42 -3.84 -0.22 1.24
CA VAL A 42 -3.00 0.51 0.30
C VAL A 42 -3.08 -0.16 -1.06
N THR A 43 -3.24 0.62 -2.12
CA THR A 43 -3.31 0.10 -3.49
C THR A 43 -2.21 0.69 -4.34
N SER A 44 -1.34 -0.15 -4.89
CA SER A 44 -0.47 0.23 -6.01
C SER A 44 -1.21 0.02 -7.32
N VAL A 45 -1.37 1.08 -8.09
CA VAL A 45 -2.02 1.06 -9.39
C VAL A 45 -0.96 1.07 -10.49
N GLU A 46 -1.02 0.08 -11.35
CA GLU A 46 -0.18 -0.06 -12.53
C GLU A 46 -1.04 -0.19 -13.78
N GLU A 47 -0.43 -0.27 -14.94
CA GLU A 47 -1.13 -0.32 -16.22
C GLU A 47 -2.12 -1.49 -16.30
N PHE A 48 -1.66 -2.71 -16.01
CA PHE A 48 -2.44 -3.95 -16.14
C PHE A 48 -2.76 -4.62 -14.81
N SER A 49 -2.34 -4.05 -13.70
CA SER A 49 -2.53 -4.67 -12.38
C SER A 49 -2.73 -3.69 -11.26
N CYS A 50 -3.44 -4.12 -10.23
CA CYS A 50 -3.50 -3.48 -8.92
C CYS A 50 -2.95 -4.43 -7.86
N ARG A 51 -2.17 -3.90 -6.91
CA ARG A 51 -1.71 -4.62 -5.73
C ARG A 51 -2.29 -3.98 -4.50
N HIS A 52 -2.95 -4.77 -3.70
CA HIS A 52 -3.59 -4.32 -2.48
C HIS A 52 -2.85 -4.89 -1.29
N PHE A 53 -2.29 -4.01 -0.46
CA PHE A 53 -1.61 -4.35 0.80
C PHE A 53 -2.60 -4.11 1.92
N ASP A 54 -3.09 -5.19 2.48
CA ASP A 54 -4.30 -5.28 3.28
C ASP A 54 -5.54 -4.67 2.57
N VAL A 55 -6.70 -5.02 3.03
CA VAL A 55 -7.98 -4.59 2.45
C VAL A 55 -9.03 -4.39 3.54
N GLY A 56 -8.64 -3.80 4.66
CA GLY A 56 -9.48 -3.64 5.84
C GLY A 56 -9.75 -2.19 6.22
N GLY A 57 -10.60 -2.00 7.22
CA GLY A 57 -10.94 -0.71 7.78
C GLY A 57 -12.40 -0.55 8.15
N GLU A 58 -12.76 0.61 8.67
CA GLU A 58 -14.14 0.98 9.03
C GLU A 58 -14.95 1.44 7.81
N ARG A 59 -14.27 1.92 6.77
CA ARG A 59 -14.84 2.43 5.52
C ARG A 59 -14.11 1.83 4.33
N PHE A 60 -14.83 1.61 3.25
CA PHE A 60 -14.26 0.96 2.06
C PHE A 60 -14.40 1.86 0.83
N PRO A 61 -13.32 2.20 0.14
CA PRO A 61 -13.33 3.12 -1.00
C PRO A 61 -13.76 2.43 -2.32
N TRP A 62 -14.80 1.58 -2.30
CA TRP A 62 -15.20 0.69 -3.40
C TRP A 62 -15.37 1.39 -4.75
N LYS A 63 -16.03 2.55 -4.79
CA LYS A 63 -16.23 3.30 -6.05
C LYS A 63 -14.90 3.68 -6.69
N LYS A 64 -13.95 4.20 -5.88
CA LYS A 64 -12.63 4.61 -6.38
C LYS A 64 -11.80 3.41 -6.81
N ILE A 65 -11.79 2.33 -6.02
CA ILE A 65 -11.07 1.10 -6.38
C ILE A 65 -11.66 0.48 -7.63
N ALA A 66 -12.98 0.43 -7.79
CA ALA A 66 -13.61 -0.06 -9.01
C ALA A 66 -13.17 0.72 -10.25
N THR A 67 -13.14 2.06 -10.17
CA THR A 67 -12.67 2.89 -11.28
C THR A 67 -11.23 2.60 -11.69
N LEU A 68 -10.38 2.26 -10.70
CA LEU A 68 -8.94 2.07 -10.93
C LEU A 68 -8.55 0.63 -11.26
N CYS A 69 -9.27 -0.36 -10.73
CA CYS A 69 -8.78 -1.73 -10.64
C CYS A 69 -9.73 -2.82 -11.17
N ARG A 70 -11.03 -2.54 -11.46
CA ARG A 70 -11.99 -3.59 -11.83
C ARG A 70 -11.60 -4.36 -13.10
N ASP A 71 -10.97 -3.68 -14.06
CA ASP A 71 -10.59 -4.25 -15.35
C ASP A 71 -9.10 -4.66 -15.39
N LYS A 72 -8.49 -4.83 -14.21
CA LYS A 72 -7.08 -5.19 -14.04
C LYS A 72 -6.94 -6.47 -13.22
N LYS A 73 -5.77 -7.11 -13.35
CA LYS A 73 -5.40 -8.19 -12.43
C LYS A 73 -5.16 -7.64 -11.03
N ASN A 74 -5.90 -8.14 -10.05
CA ASN A 74 -5.78 -7.73 -8.65
C ASN A 74 -5.00 -8.77 -7.86
N PHE A 75 -3.92 -8.33 -7.21
CA PHE A 75 -3.12 -9.12 -6.29
C PHE A 75 -3.37 -8.63 -4.87
N ILE A 76 -3.74 -9.51 -3.96
CA ILE A 76 -4.00 -9.15 -2.57
C ILE A 76 -2.92 -9.75 -1.67
N TYR A 77 -2.36 -8.92 -0.82
CA TYR A 77 -1.37 -9.25 0.20
C TYR A 77 -1.95 -8.94 1.56
N LEU A 78 -2.05 -9.93 2.42
CA LEU A 78 -2.67 -9.81 3.74
C LEU A 78 -1.60 -10.04 4.80
N SER A 79 -1.45 -9.06 5.69
CA SER A 79 -0.48 -9.14 6.77
C SER A 79 -0.89 -10.18 7.82
N HIS A 80 -2.11 -10.10 8.32
CA HIS A 80 -2.65 -10.98 9.36
C HIS A 80 -4.20 -11.04 9.31
N TRP A 81 -4.82 -11.74 10.29
CA TRP A 81 -6.24 -12.09 10.23
C TRP A 81 -7.22 -11.05 10.81
N ASP A 82 -6.80 -9.88 11.25
CA ASP A 82 -7.71 -8.93 11.87
C ASP A 82 -8.63 -8.22 10.85
N TRP A 83 -9.84 -7.89 11.30
CA TRP A 83 -10.87 -7.37 10.40
C TRP A 83 -10.51 -6.03 9.76
N ASP A 84 -9.79 -5.21 10.47
CA ASP A 84 -9.29 -3.94 9.97
C ASP A 84 -8.12 -4.09 8.97
N HIS A 85 -7.74 -5.35 8.65
CA HIS A 85 -6.79 -5.72 7.58
C HIS A 85 -7.41 -6.58 6.47
N ILE A 86 -8.46 -7.36 6.77
CA ILE A 86 -9.05 -8.27 5.77
C ILE A 86 -10.52 -8.00 5.47
N GLY A 87 -11.18 -7.08 6.17
CA GLY A 87 -12.65 -6.92 6.16
C GLY A 87 -13.25 -6.65 4.78
N GLY A 88 -12.52 -6.02 3.90
CA GLY A 88 -12.93 -5.78 2.52
C GLY A 88 -13.15 -7.05 1.71
N LEU A 89 -12.48 -8.15 2.04
CA LEU A 89 -12.69 -9.42 1.34
C LEU A 89 -14.14 -9.90 1.39
N ALA A 90 -14.86 -9.57 2.46
CA ALA A 90 -16.26 -9.98 2.62
C ALA A 90 -17.17 -9.45 1.50
N ARG A 91 -16.83 -8.28 0.95
CA ARG A 91 -17.58 -7.58 -0.10
C ARG A 91 -16.80 -7.45 -1.41
N TRP A 92 -15.68 -8.18 -1.54
CA TRP A 92 -14.89 -8.14 -2.76
C TRP A 92 -15.68 -8.71 -3.94
N PRO A 93 -15.76 -8.00 -5.07
CA PRO A 93 -16.55 -8.45 -6.22
C PRO A 93 -15.96 -9.74 -6.82
N SER A 94 -16.81 -10.76 -6.97
CA SER A 94 -16.40 -12.05 -7.55
C SER A 94 -16.08 -11.97 -9.05
N SER A 95 -16.56 -10.93 -9.73
CA SER A 95 -16.32 -10.71 -11.16
C SER A 95 -14.94 -10.12 -11.47
N TRP A 96 -14.20 -9.66 -10.46
CA TRP A 96 -12.87 -9.09 -10.70
C TRP A 96 -11.82 -10.20 -10.77
N ASP A 97 -10.91 -10.10 -11.73
CA ASP A 97 -9.75 -11.00 -11.79
C ASP A 97 -8.84 -10.75 -10.59
N THR A 98 -8.98 -11.61 -9.57
CA THR A 98 -8.36 -11.41 -8.27
C THR A 98 -7.77 -12.69 -7.74
N CYS A 99 -6.57 -12.60 -7.16
CA CYS A 99 -5.94 -13.70 -6.44
C CYS A 99 -5.26 -13.24 -5.15
N ILE A 100 -5.09 -14.15 -4.20
CA ILE A 100 -4.34 -13.92 -2.97
C ILE A 100 -2.87 -14.30 -3.22
N ALA A 101 -2.01 -13.29 -3.27
CA ALA A 101 -0.56 -13.48 -3.43
C ALA A 101 0.15 -13.72 -2.09
N MET A 102 -0.43 -13.23 -1.00
CA MET A 102 0.08 -13.46 0.34
C MET A 102 -1.10 -13.65 1.32
N PRO A 103 -1.47 -14.90 1.62
CA PRO A 103 -2.49 -15.18 2.64
C PRO A 103 -1.93 -14.93 4.05
N PRO A 104 -2.78 -14.59 5.04
CA PRO A 104 -2.34 -14.47 6.42
C PRO A 104 -1.81 -15.79 6.98
N LEU A 105 -0.85 -15.72 7.89
CA LEU A 105 -0.31 -16.90 8.57
C LEU A 105 -1.25 -17.44 9.64
N GLY A 106 -1.08 -18.72 9.96
CA GLY A 106 -1.85 -19.41 10.99
C GLY A 106 -3.31 -19.66 10.59
N GLN A 107 -4.10 -20.07 11.58
CA GLN A 107 -5.52 -20.36 11.43
C GLN A 107 -6.38 -19.23 12.01
N SER A 108 -7.60 -19.11 11.53
CA SER A 108 -8.58 -18.16 12.02
C SER A 108 -9.95 -18.80 12.15
N SER A 109 -11.00 -18.03 12.40
CA SER A 109 -12.36 -18.54 12.46
C SER A 109 -12.78 -19.16 11.13
N ALA A 110 -13.67 -20.18 11.18
CA ALA A 110 -14.17 -20.85 9.98
C ALA A 110 -14.75 -19.87 8.95
N GLY A 111 -15.42 -18.79 9.40
CA GLY A 111 -15.95 -17.76 8.53
C GLY A 111 -14.87 -17.00 7.76
N LYS A 112 -13.77 -16.59 8.43
CA LYS A 112 -12.63 -15.93 7.79
C LYS A 112 -11.91 -16.86 6.82
N MET A 113 -11.71 -18.13 7.21
CA MET A 113 -11.12 -19.15 6.33
C MET A 113 -11.96 -19.38 5.08
N LYS A 114 -13.29 -19.54 5.24
CA LYS A 114 -14.24 -19.68 4.11
C LYS A 114 -14.23 -18.46 3.20
N MET A 115 -14.15 -17.27 3.78
CA MET A 115 -14.06 -16.02 3.02
C MET A 115 -12.80 -15.99 2.14
N LEU A 116 -11.65 -16.35 2.70
CA LEU A 116 -10.38 -16.38 1.96
C LEU A 116 -10.37 -17.48 0.88
N ALA A 117 -10.97 -18.63 1.14
CA ALA A 117 -11.02 -19.75 0.21
C ALA A 117 -11.80 -19.47 -1.10
N ARG A 118 -12.50 -18.34 -1.18
CA ARG A 118 -13.18 -17.88 -2.41
C ARG A 118 -12.20 -17.40 -3.49
N PHE A 119 -10.97 -17.12 -3.13
CA PHE A 119 -9.98 -16.55 -4.01
C PHE A 119 -8.94 -17.58 -4.44
N ALA A 120 -8.55 -17.54 -5.71
CA ALA A 120 -7.40 -18.29 -6.19
C ALA A 120 -6.12 -17.80 -5.48
N LYS A 121 -5.16 -18.71 -5.31
CA LYS A 121 -3.80 -18.34 -4.89
C LYS A 121 -2.96 -18.03 -6.11
N CYS A 122 -2.02 -17.11 -5.97
CA CYS A 122 -1.06 -16.76 -7.01
C CYS A 122 0.30 -16.41 -6.41
N GLU A 123 1.31 -16.33 -7.25
CA GLU A 123 2.65 -15.86 -6.87
C GLU A 123 2.91 -14.49 -7.51
N ASP A 124 3.60 -13.63 -6.77
CA ASP A 124 4.20 -12.41 -7.28
C ASP A 124 5.62 -12.26 -6.73
N THR A 125 6.59 -12.46 -7.60
CA THR A 125 8.02 -12.44 -7.26
C THR A 125 8.58 -11.03 -7.07
N ARG A 126 7.81 -9.99 -7.38
CA ARG A 126 8.24 -8.58 -7.31
C ARG A 126 8.24 -8.00 -5.89
N ILE A 127 7.75 -8.74 -4.92
CA ILE A 127 7.58 -8.31 -3.52
C ILE A 127 8.68 -8.91 -2.67
N LYS A 128 9.38 -8.06 -1.92
CA LYS A 128 10.25 -8.49 -0.83
C LYS A 128 9.40 -8.72 0.40
N LYS A 129 9.50 -9.88 1.00
CA LYS A 129 8.63 -10.28 2.12
C LYS A 129 9.41 -10.98 3.22
N TRP A 130 9.00 -10.73 4.45
CA TRP A 130 9.35 -11.50 5.62
C TRP A 130 8.08 -12.08 6.24
N LYS A 131 8.17 -13.30 6.68
CA LYS A 131 7.14 -13.99 7.43
C LYS A 131 7.76 -14.73 8.60
N GLU A 132 7.06 -14.82 9.71
CA GLU A 132 7.49 -15.64 10.84
C GLU A 132 7.68 -17.09 10.39
N ILE A 133 8.91 -17.61 10.53
CA ILE A 133 9.23 -18.96 10.08
C ILE A 133 8.78 -19.99 11.12
N ASN A 134 8.87 -19.61 12.40
CA ASN A 134 8.49 -20.43 13.52
C ASN A 134 7.49 -19.67 14.41
N PRO A 135 6.21 -19.55 13.95
CA PRO A 135 5.22 -18.88 14.77
C PRO A 135 5.14 -19.57 16.15
N PRO A 136 5.08 -18.80 17.24
CA PRO A 136 5.08 -19.38 18.58
C PRO A 136 3.99 -20.44 18.70
N GLN A 137 4.38 -21.64 19.09
CA GLN A 137 3.42 -22.71 19.37
C GLN A 137 2.61 -22.30 20.59
N LEU A 138 1.40 -21.84 20.35
CA LEU A 138 0.48 -21.43 21.39
C LEU A 138 -0.09 -22.68 22.02
N GLY A 139 0.12 -22.81 23.33
CA GLY A 139 -0.53 -23.87 24.11
C GLY A 139 -2.05 -23.87 23.86
N LYS A 140 -2.68 -25.04 23.94
CA LYS A 140 -4.07 -25.36 23.55
C LYS A 140 -5.18 -24.42 24.06
N ARG A 141 -4.88 -23.39 24.86
CA ARG A 141 -5.86 -22.51 25.55
C ARG A 141 -5.76 -21.00 25.21
N LYS A 142 -4.79 -20.57 24.40
CA LYS A 142 -4.70 -19.14 24.01
C LYS A 142 -4.91 -18.99 22.51
N ARG A 143 -5.83 -18.08 22.12
CA ARG A 143 -5.92 -17.66 20.72
C ARG A 143 -4.57 -17.06 20.33
N PRO A 144 -4.06 -17.38 19.12
CA PRO A 144 -2.84 -16.75 18.62
C PRO A 144 -3.02 -15.23 18.62
N ASP A 145 -1.99 -14.53 19.06
CA ASP A 145 -1.87 -13.10 18.80
C ASP A 145 -1.64 -12.93 17.30
N THR A 146 -2.69 -12.54 16.59
CA THR A 146 -2.66 -12.40 15.13
C THR A 146 -1.64 -11.34 14.69
N ASN A 147 -1.41 -10.32 15.54
CA ASN A 147 -0.44 -9.27 15.29
C ASN A 147 1.00 -9.83 15.28
N ALA A 148 1.31 -10.77 16.18
CA ALA A 148 2.61 -11.44 16.19
C ALA A 148 2.89 -12.26 14.93
N LEU A 149 1.85 -12.62 14.17
CA LEU A 149 1.94 -13.34 12.90
C LEU A 149 1.90 -12.41 11.69
N SER A 150 1.96 -11.09 11.89
CA SER A 150 1.96 -10.13 10.79
C SER A 150 3.13 -10.36 9.85
N GLN A 151 2.81 -10.54 8.58
CA GLN A 151 3.79 -10.60 7.50
C GLN A 151 4.20 -9.20 7.09
N VAL A 152 5.49 -8.98 6.92
CA VAL A 152 6.06 -7.69 6.54
C VAL A 152 6.47 -7.74 5.08
N VAL A 153 6.14 -6.71 4.32
CA VAL A 153 6.48 -6.61 2.91
C VAL A 153 7.07 -5.25 2.57
N GLN A 154 7.96 -5.25 1.58
CA GLN A 154 8.41 -4.03 0.92
C GLN A 154 8.08 -4.12 -0.56
N TYR A 155 7.48 -3.07 -1.06
CA TYR A 155 7.20 -2.91 -2.49
C TYR A 155 7.47 -1.47 -2.94
N LYS A 156 8.33 -1.29 -3.95
CA LYS A 156 8.68 0.03 -4.49
C LYS A 156 9.10 1.05 -3.42
N GLY A 157 9.90 0.61 -2.46
CA GLY A 157 10.37 1.47 -1.37
C GLY A 157 9.35 1.78 -0.28
N VAL A 158 8.13 1.26 -0.37
CA VAL A 158 7.13 1.35 0.71
C VAL A 158 7.20 0.11 1.58
N LEU A 159 7.35 0.29 2.87
CA LEU A 159 7.40 -0.75 3.89
C LEU A 159 6.04 -0.88 4.56
N PHE A 160 5.46 -2.08 4.47
CA PHE A 160 4.19 -2.46 5.08
C PHE A 160 4.48 -3.45 6.20
N THR A 161 4.20 -3.07 7.41
CA THR A 161 4.56 -3.85 8.60
C THR A 161 3.39 -4.61 9.22
N GLY A 162 2.17 -4.41 8.68
CA GLY A 162 0.95 -4.89 9.32
C GLY A 162 0.91 -4.39 10.76
N ASP A 163 0.50 -5.25 11.68
CA ASP A 163 0.46 -4.94 13.11
C ASP A 163 1.61 -5.58 13.90
N SER A 164 2.73 -5.86 13.18
CA SER A 164 3.90 -6.49 13.76
C SER A 164 4.36 -5.78 15.04
N PRO A 165 4.49 -6.51 16.16
CA PRO A 165 4.90 -5.93 17.43
C PRO A 165 6.41 -5.67 17.48
N VAL A 166 6.84 -4.75 18.35
CA VAL A 166 8.25 -4.37 18.57
C VAL A 166 9.17 -5.58 18.71
N LYS A 167 8.70 -6.66 19.37
CA LYS A 167 9.50 -7.88 19.52
C LYS A 167 9.86 -8.50 18.16
N ALA A 168 8.92 -8.55 17.22
CA ALA A 168 9.18 -9.09 15.89
C ALA A 168 9.97 -8.10 15.01
N GLU A 169 9.83 -6.78 15.26
CA GLU A 169 10.59 -5.76 14.52
C GLU A 169 12.11 -5.96 14.66
N SER A 170 12.60 -6.40 15.82
CA SER A 170 14.03 -6.66 16.05
C SER A 170 14.57 -7.79 15.18
N GLU A 171 13.73 -8.66 14.68
CA GLU A 171 14.11 -9.78 13.79
C GLU A 171 14.03 -9.37 12.32
N TRP A 172 12.85 -8.96 11.86
CA TRP A 172 12.65 -8.68 10.44
C TRP A 172 13.30 -7.38 9.96
N SER A 173 13.53 -6.39 10.84
CA SER A 173 14.20 -5.15 10.45
C SER A 173 15.67 -5.34 10.06
N ASN A 174 16.26 -6.50 10.38
CA ASN A 174 17.61 -6.89 9.96
C ASN A 174 17.68 -7.40 8.51
N GLN A 175 16.54 -7.58 7.83
CA GLN A 175 16.55 -7.97 6.42
C GLN A 175 17.22 -6.88 5.57
N GLU A 176 18.06 -7.29 4.63
CA GLU A 176 18.91 -6.41 3.80
C GLU A 176 18.10 -5.36 3.00
N TRP A 177 16.85 -5.68 2.69
CA TRP A 177 15.98 -4.79 1.94
C TRP A 177 15.28 -3.70 2.79
N VAL A 178 15.21 -3.86 4.11
CA VAL A 178 14.52 -2.90 5.00
C VAL A 178 15.15 -1.50 4.96
N PRO A 179 16.49 -1.33 5.00
CA PRO A 179 17.11 -0.01 4.94
C PRO A 179 16.86 0.76 3.63
N SER A 180 16.44 0.08 2.56
CA SER A 180 16.12 0.73 1.29
C SER A 180 14.73 1.37 1.25
N SER A 181 13.95 1.27 2.33
CA SER A 181 12.61 1.84 2.42
C SER A 181 12.63 3.37 2.45
N ARG A 182 11.70 3.98 1.74
CA ARG A 182 11.51 5.43 1.64
C ARG A 182 10.22 5.90 2.31
N VAL A 183 9.24 5.02 2.39
CA VAL A 183 7.94 5.28 3.01
C VAL A 183 7.67 4.14 4.00
N LEU A 184 7.20 4.50 5.19
CA LEU A 184 6.75 3.55 6.20
C LEU A 184 5.25 3.70 6.44
N ILE A 185 4.49 2.65 6.20
CA ILE A 185 3.13 2.56 6.74
C ILE A 185 3.27 2.10 8.19
N LEU A 186 2.84 2.93 9.13
CA LEU A 186 3.05 2.68 10.55
C LEU A 186 2.44 1.36 11.01
N GLY A 187 3.24 0.57 11.71
CA GLY A 187 2.78 -0.68 12.30
C GLY A 187 1.65 -0.44 13.30
N HIS A 188 0.66 -1.32 13.25
CA HIS A 188 -0.49 -1.31 14.15
C HIS A 188 -1.13 0.09 14.25
N HIS A 189 -1.26 0.75 13.09
CA HIS A 189 -1.86 2.09 12.95
C HIS A 189 -1.17 3.18 13.78
N GLY A 190 0.06 2.95 14.24
CA GLY A 190 0.79 3.81 15.17
C GLY A 190 0.52 3.49 16.64
N SER A 191 0.19 2.25 16.98
CA SER A 191 0.16 1.75 18.36
C SER A 191 1.53 1.84 19.02
N ARG A 192 1.56 2.06 20.34
CA ARG A 192 2.80 2.03 21.13
C ARG A 192 3.53 0.69 21.08
N THR A 193 2.84 -0.39 20.71
CA THR A 193 3.37 -1.75 20.60
C THR A 193 4.16 -2.01 19.32
N SER A 194 4.24 -1.03 18.42
CA SER A 194 4.90 -1.13 17.12
C SER A 194 5.71 0.13 16.80
N THR A 195 6.46 0.11 15.70
CA THR A 195 7.29 1.22 15.21
C THR A 195 8.34 1.63 16.25
N SER A 196 9.23 0.70 16.59
CA SER A 196 10.29 0.88 17.59
C SER A 196 11.38 1.85 17.16
N GLU A 197 12.19 2.34 18.13
CA GLU A 197 13.43 3.07 17.82
C GLU A 197 14.36 2.23 16.95
N HIS A 198 14.49 0.93 17.28
CA HIS A 198 15.33 0.01 16.49
C HIS A 198 14.93 -0.02 15.01
N LEU A 199 13.63 -0.12 14.70
CA LEU A 199 13.14 -0.07 13.32
C LEU A 199 13.52 1.27 12.67
N LEU A 200 13.30 2.39 13.33
CA LEU A 200 13.58 3.71 12.79
C LEU A 200 15.09 3.91 12.57
N ASP A 201 15.94 3.39 13.43
CA ASP A 201 17.41 3.36 13.24
C ASP A 201 17.82 2.55 12.02
N ARG A 202 17.11 1.47 11.71
CA ARG A 202 17.34 0.64 10.52
C ARG A 202 16.82 1.27 9.23
N THR A 203 15.88 2.19 9.32
CA THR A 203 15.19 2.80 8.16
C THR A 203 15.52 4.29 8.00
N ARG A 204 16.78 4.67 8.14
CA ARG A 204 17.26 6.08 8.09
C ARG A 204 16.97 6.83 6.78
N ASN A 205 16.59 6.11 5.74
CA ASN A 205 16.29 6.69 4.42
C ASN A 205 14.79 7.02 4.24
N LEU A 206 13.99 6.96 5.30
CA LEU A 206 12.57 7.29 5.21
C LEU A 206 12.36 8.78 4.91
N ASN A 207 11.59 9.04 3.88
CA ASN A 207 11.12 10.37 3.51
C ASN A 207 9.83 10.74 4.27
N VAL A 208 9.02 9.73 4.61
CA VAL A 208 7.72 9.93 5.28
C VAL A 208 7.25 8.65 5.97
N ALA A 209 6.57 8.84 7.09
CA ALA A 209 5.78 7.82 7.76
C ALA A 209 4.28 8.14 7.63
N ILE A 210 3.43 7.13 7.46
CA ILE A 210 2.00 7.31 7.24
C ILE A 210 1.22 6.48 8.25
N ALA A 211 0.34 7.14 9.02
CA ALA A 211 -0.60 6.48 9.91
C ALA A 211 -1.97 6.33 9.21
N SER A 212 -2.39 5.09 8.98
CA SER A 212 -3.76 4.77 8.57
C SER A 212 -4.57 4.48 9.83
N ALA A 213 -5.11 5.52 10.46
CA ALA A 213 -5.65 5.46 11.81
C ALA A 213 -6.82 6.42 12.02
N ARG A 214 -7.53 6.22 13.12
CA ARG A 214 -8.60 7.09 13.60
C ARG A 214 -8.35 7.50 15.05
N TYR A 215 -7.75 8.68 15.23
CA TYR A 215 -7.36 9.18 16.55
C TYR A 215 -8.54 9.35 17.50
N ALA A 216 -9.66 9.89 17.01
CA ALA A 216 -10.83 10.15 17.84
C ALA A 216 -11.31 8.92 18.63
N ARG A 217 -11.17 7.71 18.04
CA ARG A 217 -11.64 6.46 18.64
C ARG A 217 -10.55 5.66 19.35
N TYR A 218 -9.40 5.49 18.70
CA TYR A 218 -8.36 4.55 19.14
C TYR A 218 -7.13 5.23 19.72
N LYS A 219 -7.08 6.58 19.64
CA LYS A 219 -5.92 7.38 20.03
C LYS A 219 -4.64 7.01 19.27
N HIS A 220 -4.80 6.45 18.07
CA HIS A 220 -3.70 6.16 17.15
C HIS A 220 -3.53 7.29 16.13
N PRO A 221 -2.27 7.64 15.76
CA PRO A 221 -1.02 7.17 16.36
C PRO A 221 -0.87 7.70 17.79
N HIS A 222 -0.34 6.85 18.69
CA HIS A 222 -0.05 7.25 20.07
C HIS A 222 1.03 8.35 20.14
N ALA A 223 0.92 9.21 21.13
CA ALA A 223 1.86 10.32 21.33
C ALA A 223 3.32 9.86 21.43
N GLU A 224 3.58 8.71 22.03
CA GLU A 224 4.92 8.10 22.12
C GLU A 224 5.49 7.75 20.73
N VAL A 225 4.66 7.23 19.83
CA VAL A 225 5.08 6.92 18.45
C VAL A 225 5.32 8.20 17.67
N VAL A 226 4.43 9.19 17.81
CA VAL A 226 4.61 10.52 17.20
C VAL A 226 5.91 11.17 17.65
N ALA A 227 6.19 11.14 18.97
CA ALA A 227 7.43 11.68 19.54
C ALA A 227 8.67 10.96 18.99
N ARG A 228 8.60 9.63 18.85
CA ARG A 228 9.68 8.80 18.30
C ARG A 228 9.98 9.18 16.86
N ILE A 229 8.97 9.24 16.00
CA ILE A 229 9.09 9.63 14.58
C ILE A 229 9.67 11.05 14.46
N LYS A 230 9.20 11.98 15.34
CA LYS A 230 9.71 13.37 15.37
C LYS A 230 11.20 13.43 15.75
N ARG A 231 11.68 12.62 16.71
CA ARG A 231 13.11 12.54 17.05
C ARG A 231 13.97 12.11 15.85
N HIS A 232 13.45 11.19 15.04
CA HIS A 232 14.10 10.76 13.79
C HIS A 232 13.92 11.75 12.63
N ARG A 233 13.25 12.91 12.86
CA ARG A 233 13.00 13.96 11.86
C ARG A 233 12.26 13.46 10.63
N ILE A 234 11.42 12.43 10.79
CA ILE A 234 10.62 11.86 9.72
C ILE A 234 9.27 12.60 9.68
N PRO A 235 8.85 13.16 8.53
CA PRO A 235 7.51 13.70 8.35
C PRO A 235 6.45 12.62 8.61
N LEU A 236 5.40 12.96 9.38
CA LEU A 236 4.28 12.07 9.66
C LEU A 236 3.01 12.60 9.01
N LEU A 237 2.44 11.80 8.12
CA LEU A 237 1.11 12.05 7.55
C LEU A 237 0.09 11.09 8.19
N LYS A 238 -1.14 11.59 8.40
CA LYS A 238 -2.24 10.79 8.93
C LYS A 238 -3.39 10.79 7.92
N THR A 239 -3.93 9.63 7.59
CA THR A 239 -5.08 9.57 6.65
C THR A 239 -6.31 10.28 7.19
N GLU A 240 -6.45 10.40 8.51
CA GLU A 240 -7.53 11.16 9.16
C GLU A 240 -7.48 12.65 8.80
N ASP A 241 -6.27 13.23 8.73
CA ASP A 241 -6.06 14.66 8.46
C ASP A 241 -6.06 14.98 6.96
N TRP A 242 -5.45 14.10 6.15
CA TRP A 242 -5.17 14.33 4.72
C TRP A 242 -6.13 13.61 3.76
N GLY A 243 -7.01 12.74 4.27
CA GLY A 243 -7.81 11.88 3.41
C GLY A 243 -6.97 10.77 2.78
N ASN A 244 -7.18 10.48 1.50
CA ASN A 244 -6.34 9.51 0.77
C ASN A 244 -4.99 10.15 0.43
N ILE A 245 -3.90 9.45 0.73
CA ILE A 245 -2.52 9.91 0.46
C ILE A 245 -2.00 9.21 -0.79
N TRP A 246 -1.53 10.00 -1.75
CA TRP A 246 -0.99 9.52 -3.02
C TRP A 246 0.53 9.55 -2.98
N LEU A 247 1.15 8.49 -3.48
CA LEU A 247 2.60 8.29 -3.57
C LEU A 247 2.95 7.98 -5.03
N ASP A 248 3.80 8.81 -5.62
CA ASP A 248 4.32 8.66 -6.99
C ASP A 248 5.62 7.86 -7.01
#